data_5df12c48fa51c3de5bb609d09e7450c1
#
_entry.id   5df12c48fa51c3de5bb609d09e7450c1
#
_cell.length_a   1.000
_cell.length_b   1.000
_cell.length_c   1.000
_cell.angle_alpha   90.00
_cell.angle_beta   90.00
_cell.angle_gamma   90.00
#
_symmetry.space_group_name_H-M   'P 1'
#
loop_
_entity.id
_entity.type
_entity.pdbx_description
1 polymer ?
#
loop_
_entity_poly.entity_id
_entity_poly.type
_entity_poly.pdbx_seq_one_letter_code
_entity_poly.pdbx_strand_id
1 'polypeptide(L)'
;MKNTNNKTAELLEKSIKSLRKNLDSLSMDKFVATTIETLMGIERNEYLEKINDPKIDKGNGYYGRAMKTLSRSSLIVNIPRTRVGLFSPATLELLKINREKVDEIALSLYKRGMTSEDIKSFLDEVFEEGMSPSKISNLAEVFNKFRVAWQKAKLEKHYKVVFGDGYFCNGQKRK
;
A
#
# COMPACT_ATOMS: atom_id res chain seq x y z
N MET A 1 7.28 -34.17 2.18
CA MET A 1 6.56 -33.61 1.02
C MET A 1 5.08 -33.99 0.91
N LYS A 2 4.57 -35.11 1.42
CA LYS A 2 3.14 -35.48 1.31
C LYS A 2 2.18 -34.70 2.21
N ASN A 3 2.63 -34.04 3.26
CA ASN A 3 1.74 -33.38 4.25
C ASN A 3 1.37 -31.93 3.90
N THR A 4 2.18 -31.23 3.12
CA THR A 4 1.97 -29.84 2.66
C THR A 4 0.84 -29.76 1.65
N ASN A 5 0.91 -30.61 0.63
CA ASN A 5 -0.10 -30.64 -0.41
C ASN A 5 -1.50 -30.84 0.17
N ASN A 6 -1.61 -31.59 1.29
CA ASN A 6 -2.89 -31.84 1.92
C ASN A 6 -3.43 -30.58 2.67
N LYS A 7 -2.60 -29.91 3.47
CA LYS A 7 -3.02 -28.70 4.19
C LYS A 7 -3.32 -27.52 3.28
N THR A 8 -2.54 -27.35 2.22
CA THR A 8 -2.77 -26.32 1.21
C THR A 8 -4.05 -26.62 0.44
N ALA A 9 -4.28 -27.88 0.05
CA ALA A 9 -5.52 -28.30 -0.59
C ALA A 9 -6.74 -28.08 0.31
N GLU A 10 -6.68 -28.38 1.59
CA GLU A 10 -7.74 -28.13 2.57
C GLU A 10 -8.06 -26.64 2.68
N LEU A 11 -7.04 -25.77 2.72
CA LEU A 11 -7.26 -24.32 2.76
C LEU A 11 -7.95 -23.82 1.50
N LEU A 12 -7.50 -24.26 0.33
CA LEU A 12 -8.10 -23.90 -0.95
C LEU A 12 -9.56 -24.38 -1.02
N GLU A 13 -9.83 -25.63 -0.68
CA GLU A 13 -11.20 -26.17 -0.65
C GLU A 13 -12.10 -25.40 0.29
N LYS A 14 -11.62 -25.08 1.49
CA LYS A 14 -12.39 -24.30 2.48
C LYS A 14 -12.70 -22.91 1.94
N SER A 15 -11.75 -22.26 1.31
CA SER A 15 -11.91 -20.93 0.72
C SER A 15 -12.90 -20.98 -0.45
N ILE A 16 -12.78 -21.96 -1.35
CA ILE A 16 -13.71 -22.16 -2.47
C ILE A 16 -15.12 -22.44 -1.96
N LYS A 17 -15.27 -23.30 -0.95
CA LYS A 17 -16.58 -23.58 -0.35
C LYS A 17 -17.21 -22.34 0.27
N SER A 18 -16.40 -21.51 0.96
CA SER A 18 -16.87 -20.25 1.54
C SER A 18 -17.34 -19.27 0.47
N LEU A 19 -16.59 -19.12 -0.63
CA LEU A 19 -16.96 -18.27 -1.76
C LEU A 19 -18.22 -18.75 -2.44
N ARG A 20 -18.34 -20.05 -2.71
CA ARG A 20 -19.54 -20.64 -3.34
C ARG A 20 -20.79 -20.49 -2.49
N LYS A 21 -20.68 -20.67 -1.17
CA LYS A 21 -21.83 -20.54 -0.25
C LYS A 21 -22.44 -19.14 -0.24
N ASN A 22 -21.65 -18.13 -0.55
CA ASN A 22 -22.06 -16.73 -0.50
C ASN A 22 -22.11 -16.08 -1.89
N LEU A 23 -22.23 -16.85 -2.97
CA LEU A 23 -22.11 -16.34 -4.34
C LEU A 23 -23.06 -15.18 -4.63
N ASP A 24 -24.32 -15.30 -4.16
CA ASP A 24 -25.37 -14.27 -4.38
C ASP A 24 -25.15 -12.96 -3.60
N SER A 25 -24.32 -13.01 -2.54
CA SER A 25 -23.98 -11.85 -1.69
C SER A 25 -22.49 -11.53 -1.71
N LEU A 26 -21.73 -12.11 -2.65
CA LEU A 26 -20.29 -11.97 -2.74
C LEU A 26 -19.92 -10.61 -3.36
N SER A 27 -19.47 -9.67 -2.52
CA SER A 27 -18.85 -8.45 -3.03
C SER A 27 -17.43 -8.74 -3.55
N MET A 28 -16.94 -7.93 -4.50
CA MET A 28 -15.56 -8.00 -4.99
C MET A 28 -14.55 -7.88 -3.84
N ASP A 29 -14.82 -7.02 -2.87
CA ASP A 29 -14.00 -6.83 -1.68
C ASP A 29 -13.83 -8.11 -0.87
N LYS A 30 -14.93 -8.82 -0.64
CA LYS A 30 -14.92 -10.08 0.10
C LYS A 30 -14.19 -11.18 -0.67
N PHE A 31 -14.32 -11.18 -2.00
CA PHE A 31 -13.57 -12.08 -2.86
C PHE A 31 -12.07 -11.82 -2.75
N VAL A 32 -11.66 -10.55 -2.88
CA VAL A 32 -10.26 -10.13 -2.77
C VAL A 32 -9.69 -10.46 -1.38
N ALA A 33 -10.43 -10.16 -0.30
CA ALA A 33 -9.99 -10.49 1.06
C ALA A 33 -9.76 -11.98 1.23
N THR A 34 -10.73 -12.80 0.85
CA THR A 34 -10.63 -14.26 0.99
C THR A 34 -9.45 -14.80 0.20
N THR A 35 -9.19 -14.26 -0.99
CA THR A 35 -8.04 -14.65 -1.81
C THR A 35 -6.71 -14.30 -1.12
N ILE A 36 -6.58 -13.07 -0.63
CA ILE A 36 -5.40 -12.59 0.09
C ILE A 36 -5.16 -13.42 1.36
N GLU A 37 -6.20 -13.66 2.16
CA GLU A 37 -6.13 -14.48 3.38
C GLU A 37 -5.68 -15.90 3.08
N THR A 38 -6.19 -16.47 1.99
CA THR A 38 -5.83 -17.83 1.56
C THR A 38 -4.36 -17.90 1.14
N LEU A 39 -3.88 -16.94 0.33
CA LEU A 39 -2.47 -16.87 -0.07
C LEU A 39 -1.55 -16.76 1.14
N MET A 40 -1.83 -15.83 2.05
CA MET A 40 -1.04 -15.68 3.28
C MET A 40 -1.09 -16.93 4.17
N GLY A 41 -2.21 -17.63 4.19
CA GLY A 41 -2.35 -18.92 4.90
C GLY A 41 -1.47 -20.01 4.30
N ILE A 42 -1.37 -20.08 2.98
CA ILE A 42 -0.47 -20.99 2.26
C ILE A 42 1.00 -20.65 2.58
N GLU A 43 1.38 -19.38 2.47
CA GLU A 43 2.74 -18.91 2.79
C GLU A 43 3.16 -19.30 4.23
N ARG A 44 2.23 -19.15 5.20
CA ARG A 44 2.51 -19.57 6.59
C ARG A 44 2.71 -21.08 6.70
N ASN A 45 1.91 -21.87 6.02
CA ASN A 45 2.06 -23.32 6.04
C ASN A 45 3.40 -23.76 5.44
N GLU A 46 3.80 -23.16 4.31
CA GLU A 46 5.11 -23.41 3.69
C GLU A 46 6.27 -22.99 4.61
N TYR A 47 6.14 -21.84 5.28
CA TYR A 47 7.12 -21.37 6.25
C TYR A 47 7.29 -22.37 7.41
N LEU A 48 6.17 -22.81 8.01
CA LEU A 48 6.22 -23.75 9.15
C LEU A 48 6.75 -25.13 8.75
N GLU A 49 6.54 -25.54 7.52
CA GLU A 49 7.10 -26.80 7.01
C GLU A 49 8.60 -26.73 6.76
N LYS A 50 9.11 -25.58 6.30
CA LYS A 50 10.56 -25.36 6.18
C LYS A 50 11.27 -25.49 7.53
N ILE A 51 10.63 -25.01 8.61
CA ILE A 51 11.14 -25.14 9.97
C ILE A 51 11.04 -26.59 10.43
N ASN A 52 9.95 -27.29 10.08
CA ASN A 52 9.66 -28.69 10.37
C ASN A 52 9.82 -29.11 11.85
N ASP A 53 9.80 -28.16 12.78
CA ASP A 53 9.84 -28.39 14.22
C ASP A 53 8.87 -27.45 14.96
N PRO A 54 7.75 -28.01 15.48
CA PRO A 54 6.77 -27.23 16.24
C PRO A 54 7.29 -26.62 17.54
N LYS A 55 8.46 -27.08 18.03
CA LYS A 55 9.12 -26.51 19.22
C LYS A 55 9.82 -25.19 18.86
N ILE A 56 10.31 -25.04 17.62
CA ILE A 56 10.96 -23.84 17.13
C ILE A 56 9.92 -22.77 16.83
N ASP A 57 8.90 -23.09 16.01
CA ASP A 57 7.79 -22.17 15.74
C ASP A 57 6.51 -22.93 15.36
N LYS A 58 5.37 -22.31 15.60
CA LYS A 58 4.05 -22.83 15.25
C LYS A 58 3.06 -21.72 14.97
N GLY A 59 1.95 -22.05 14.30
CA GLY A 59 0.86 -21.11 14.05
C GLY A 59 0.29 -20.53 15.35
N ASN A 60 0.01 -19.22 15.35
CA ASN A 60 -0.52 -18.49 16.51
C ASN A 60 -1.75 -17.65 16.11
N GLY A 61 -2.69 -18.29 15.44
CA GLY A 61 -3.94 -17.63 15.02
C GLY A 61 -3.76 -16.57 13.95
N TYR A 62 -4.65 -15.58 13.99
CA TYR A 62 -4.73 -14.48 13.03
C TYR A 62 -4.95 -13.17 13.77
N TYR A 63 -4.62 -12.04 13.13
CA TYR A 63 -5.04 -10.71 13.59
C TYR A 63 -5.69 -9.96 12.45
N GLY A 64 -6.77 -9.24 12.75
CA GLY A 64 -7.47 -8.40 11.78
C GLY A 64 -6.69 -7.12 11.49
N ARG A 65 -6.54 -6.78 10.22
CA ARG A 65 -6.01 -5.51 9.77
C ARG A 65 -6.97 -4.88 8.78
N ALA A 66 -7.36 -3.63 9.04
CA ALA A 66 -8.15 -2.87 8.09
C ALA A 66 -7.28 -2.53 6.88
N MET A 67 -7.77 -2.91 5.71
CA MET A 67 -7.22 -2.56 4.40
C MET A 67 -8.27 -1.78 3.64
N LYS A 68 -7.87 -0.70 3.00
CA LYS A 68 -8.74 -0.01 2.07
C LYS A 68 -8.78 -0.79 0.77
N THR A 69 -9.97 -0.95 0.24
CA THR A 69 -10.24 -1.61 -1.04
C THR A 69 -10.55 -0.59 -2.12
N LEU A 70 -10.58 -1.04 -3.37
CA LEU A 70 -10.92 -0.22 -4.52
C LEU A 70 -12.33 0.41 -4.42
N SER A 71 -13.24 -0.17 -3.63
CA SER A 71 -14.63 0.28 -3.45
C SER A 71 -14.86 1.20 -2.24
N ARG A 72 -13.82 1.89 -1.74
CA ARG A 72 -13.88 2.81 -0.57
C ARG A 72 -14.26 2.14 0.76
N SER A 73 -14.61 0.87 0.77
CA SER A 73 -14.88 0.12 1.98
C SER A 73 -13.57 -0.26 2.68
N SER A 74 -13.54 -0.17 4.01
CA SER A 74 -12.47 -0.76 4.77
C SER A 74 -12.76 -2.24 4.98
N LEU A 75 -11.93 -3.08 4.40
CA LEU A 75 -12.02 -4.52 4.56
C LEU A 75 -11.07 -4.98 5.66
N ILE A 76 -11.59 -5.79 6.58
CA ILE A 76 -10.73 -6.43 7.57
C ILE A 76 -10.20 -7.72 6.95
N VAL A 77 -8.88 -7.79 6.79
CA VAL A 77 -8.15 -8.97 6.32
C VAL A 77 -7.48 -9.64 7.52
N ASN A 78 -7.67 -10.93 7.67
CA ASN A 78 -7.10 -11.73 8.75
C ASN A 78 -5.69 -12.21 8.37
N ILE A 79 -4.68 -11.58 8.97
CA ILE A 79 -3.28 -11.88 8.72
C ILE A 79 -2.82 -13.01 9.64
N PRO A 80 -2.29 -14.12 9.09
CA PRO A 80 -1.81 -15.24 9.87
C PRO A 80 -0.53 -14.90 10.63
N ARG A 81 -0.40 -15.41 11.86
CA ARG A 81 0.77 -15.23 12.72
C ARG A 81 1.41 -16.56 13.08
N THR A 82 2.70 -16.49 13.42
CA THR A 82 3.40 -17.55 14.12
C THR A 82 3.74 -17.13 15.55
N ARG A 83 4.09 -18.09 16.42
CA ARG A 83 4.30 -17.83 17.84
C ARG A 83 5.55 -17.01 18.09
N VAL A 84 6.61 -17.28 17.37
CA VAL A 84 7.89 -16.54 17.47
C VAL A 84 7.80 -15.18 16.78
N GLY A 85 6.89 -15.02 15.79
CA GLY A 85 6.66 -13.74 15.12
C GLY A 85 7.68 -13.40 14.02
N LEU A 86 8.50 -14.35 13.61
CA LEU A 86 9.47 -14.16 12.50
C LEU A 86 8.84 -14.30 11.12
N PHE A 87 7.62 -14.84 11.04
CA PHE A 87 6.90 -14.98 9.79
C PHE A 87 6.27 -13.65 9.36
N SER A 88 6.59 -13.19 8.16
CA SER A 88 5.91 -12.08 7.48
C SER A 88 5.46 -12.56 6.10
N PRO A 89 4.15 -12.48 5.78
CA PRO A 89 3.67 -12.89 4.46
C PRO A 89 4.23 -12.00 3.35
N ALA A 90 4.76 -12.59 2.28
CA ALA A 90 5.21 -11.85 1.10
C ALA A 90 4.06 -11.11 0.40
N THR A 91 2.86 -11.70 0.41
CA THR A 91 1.63 -11.05 -0.06
C THR A 91 1.39 -9.71 0.65
N LEU A 92 1.69 -9.59 1.94
CA LEU A 92 1.54 -8.34 2.69
C LEU A 92 2.55 -7.27 2.23
N GLU A 93 3.77 -7.67 1.87
CA GLU A 93 4.79 -6.75 1.34
C GLU A 93 4.39 -6.22 -0.05
N LEU A 94 3.83 -7.05 -0.92
CA LEU A 94 3.30 -6.61 -2.22
C LEU A 94 2.22 -5.54 -2.07
N LEU A 95 1.36 -5.66 -1.06
CA LEU A 95 0.33 -4.66 -0.78
C LEU A 95 0.92 -3.34 -0.27
N LYS A 96 2.03 -3.38 0.47
CA LYS A 96 2.77 -2.17 0.89
C LYS A 96 3.42 -1.46 -0.30
N ILE A 97 4.07 -2.21 -1.19
CA ILE A 97 4.73 -1.67 -2.39
C ILE A 97 3.73 -0.88 -3.26
N ASN A 98 2.50 -1.39 -3.42
CA ASN A 98 1.48 -0.68 -4.16
C ASN A 98 1.08 0.64 -3.51
N ARG A 99 1.09 0.72 -2.18
CA ARG A 99 0.82 1.95 -1.45
C ARG A 99 1.92 3.00 -1.64
N GLU A 100 3.19 2.58 -1.67
CA GLU A 100 4.32 3.47 -1.92
C GLU A 100 4.24 4.09 -3.32
N LYS A 101 3.80 3.34 -4.31
CA LYS A 101 3.58 3.87 -5.67
C LYS A 101 2.51 4.97 -5.71
N VAL A 102 1.44 4.85 -4.94
CA VAL A 102 0.42 5.92 -4.83
C VAL A 102 1.01 7.17 -4.20
N ASP A 103 1.87 7.03 -3.18
CA ASP A 103 2.58 8.13 -2.55
C ASP A 103 3.53 8.82 -3.55
N GLU A 104 4.23 8.07 -4.40
CA GLU A 104 5.08 8.60 -5.49
C GLU A 104 4.26 9.36 -6.54
N ILE A 105 3.09 8.84 -6.92
CA ILE A 105 2.18 9.53 -7.85
C ILE A 105 1.72 10.85 -7.25
N ALA A 106 1.26 10.86 -5.98
CA ALA A 106 0.86 12.07 -5.29
C ALA A 106 1.97 13.13 -5.28
N LEU A 107 3.20 12.72 -4.98
CA LEU A 107 4.36 13.60 -5.01
C LEU A 107 4.67 14.11 -6.41
N SER A 108 4.52 13.29 -7.45
CA SER A 108 4.72 13.70 -8.84
C SER A 108 3.69 14.76 -9.29
N LEU A 109 2.43 14.59 -8.89
CA LEU A 109 1.37 15.56 -9.17
C LEU A 109 1.63 16.88 -8.43
N TYR A 110 2.06 16.82 -7.17
CA TYR A 110 2.45 18.00 -6.40
C TYR A 110 3.61 18.76 -7.07
N LYS A 111 4.63 18.06 -7.55
CA LYS A 111 5.76 18.66 -8.28
C LYS A 111 5.33 19.39 -9.57
N ARG A 112 4.22 18.97 -10.17
CA ARG A 112 3.62 19.61 -11.34
C ARG A 112 2.73 20.80 -11.00
N GLY A 113 2.61 21.18 -9.73
CA GLY A 113 1.89 22.34 -9.27
C GLY A 113 0.43 22.10 -8.88
N MET A 114 -0.01 20.86 -8.80
CA MET A 114 -1.36 20.56 -8.29
C MET A 114 -1.48 20.88 -6.81
N THR A 115 -2.64 21.40 -6.38
CA THR A 115 -2.91 21.61 -4.95
C THR A 115 -3.14 20.30 -4.23
N SER A 116 -3.03 20.29 -2.90
CA SER A 116 -3.29 19.09 -2.08
C SER A 116 -4.73 18.60 -2.23
N GLU A 117 -5.68 19.51 -2.42
CA GLU A 117 -7.08 19.23 -2.64
C GLU A 117 -7.32 18.59 -4.03
N ASP A 118 -6.68 19.11 -5.08
CA ASP A 118 -6.77 18.55 -6.44
C ASP A 118 -6.16 17.16 -6.50
N ILE A 119 -5.00 16.96 -5.85
CA ILE A 119 -4.36 15.64 -5.75
C ILE A 119 -5.26 14.67 -5.02
N LYS A 120 -5.89 15.11 -3.90
CA LYS A 120 -6.84 14.26 -3.19
C LYS A 120 -8.01 13.88 -4.08
N SER A 121 -8.64 14.85 -4.77
CA SER A 121 -9.75 14.58 -5.70
C SER A 121 -9.35 13.60 -6.79
N PHE A 122 -8.17 13.81 -7.41
CA PHE A 122 -7.65 12.92 -8.44
C PHE A 122 -7.41 11.50 -7.92
N LEU A 123 -6.79 11.35 -6.75
CA LEU A 123 -6.53 10.03 -6.17
C LEU A 123 -7.82 9.34 -5.74
N ASP A 124 -8.80 10.10 -5.22
CA ASP A 124 -10.14 9.57 -4.87
C ASP A 124 -10.88 9.09 -6.13
N GLU A 125 -10.73 9.79 -7.26
CA GLU A 125 -11.38 9.43 -8.53
C GLU A 125 -10.73 8.21 -9.19
N VAL A 126 -9.39 8.18 -9.25
CA VAL A 126 -8.65 7.16 -10.01
C VAL A 126 -8.42 5.89 -9.20
N PHE A 127 -8.10 6.01 -7.92
CA PHE A 127 -7.74 4.88 -7.08
C PHE A 127 -8.79 4.53 -6.03
N GLU A 128 -9.87 5.32 -5.96
CA GLU A 128 -10.87 5.22 -4.89
C GLU A 128 -10.25 5.22 -3.47
N GLU A 129 -8.97 5.52 -3.37
CA GLU A 129 -8.17 5.48 -2.16
C GLU A 129 -7.85 6.91 -1.72
N GLY A 130 -8.75 7.49 -0.91
CA GLY A 130 -8.57 8.84 -0.39
C GLY A 130 -7.28 8.99 0.39
N MET A 131 -6.40 9.84 -0.10
CA MET A 131 -5.27 10.33 0.68
C MET A 131 -5.70 11.59 1.42
N SER A 132 -5.45 11.65 2.75
CA SER A 132 -5.80 12.86 3.48
C SER A 132 -4.93 14.05 3.02
N PRO A 133 -5.48 15.29 2.98
CA PRO A 133 -4.68 16.47 2.64
C PRO A 133 -3.43 16.62 3.51
N SER A 134 -3.53 16.26 4.79
CA SER A 134 -2.39 16.25 5.72
C SER A 134 -1.29 15.27 5.28
N LYS A 135 -1.64 14.10 4.76
CA LYS A 135 -0.64 13.15 4.24
C LYS A 135 0.04 13.70 2.99
N ILE A 136 -0.72 14.32 2.09
CA ILE A 136 -0.18 14.96 0.89
C ILE A 136 0.78 16.09 1.29
N SER A 137 0.38 16.92 2.26
CA SER A 137 1.24 18.00 2.79
C SER A 137 2.53 17.46 3.41
N ASN A 138 2.47 16.36 4.16
CA ASN A 138 3.67 15.74 4.73
C ASN A 138 4.61 15.20 3.65
N LEU A 139 4.08 14.60 2.58
CA LEU A 139 4.89 14.21 1.41
C LEU A 139 5.51 15.43 0.73
N ALA A 140 4.76 16.54 0.65
CA ALA A 140 5.24 17.78 0.09
C ALA A 140 6.36 18.42 0.94
N GLU A 141 6.36 18.26 2.27
CA GLU A 141 7.45 18.73 3.13
C GLU A 141 8.78 18.05 2.82
N VAL A 142 8.76 16.75 2.56
CA VAL A 142 9.95 16.02 2.12
C VAL A 142 10.49 16.63 0.83
N PHE A 143 9.59 16.91 -0.14
CA PHE A 143 9.96 17.57 -1.39
C PHE A 143 10.51 18.98 -1.16
N ASN A 144 9.92 19.78 -0.26
CA ASN A 144 10.41 21.11 0.06
C ASN A 144 11.84 21.10 0.60
N LYS A 145 12.23 20.11 1.38
CA LYS A 145 13.63 19.94 1.82
C LYS A 145 14.58 19.76 0.63
N PHE A 146 14.21 18.93 -0.33
CA PHE A 146 14.99 18.75 -1.56
C PHE A 146 15.03 20.03 -2.40
N ARG A 147 13.92 20.76 -2.52
CA ARG A 147 13.86 22.04 -3.22
C ARG A 147 14.77 23.08 -2.60
N VAL A 148 14.76 23.21 -1.28
CA VAL A 148 15.65 24.14 -0.57
C VAL A 148 17.12 23.75 -0.74
N ALA A 149 17.45 22.48 -0.67
CA ALA A 149 18.79 21.98 -0.92
C ALA A 149 19.24 22.28 -2.36
N TRP A 150 18.36 22.09 -3.35
CA TRP A 150 18.60 22.41 -4.74
C TRP A 150 18.80 23.91 -4.98
N GLN A 151 17.97 24.77 -4.36
CA GLN A 151 18.10 26.22 -4.44
C GLN A 151 19.42 26.74 -3.84
N LYS A 152 19.99 26.02 -2.87
CA LYS A 152 21.29 26.33 -2.26
C LYS A 152 22.47 25.68 -2.99
N ALA A 153 22.22 24.81 -3.95
CA ALA A 153 23.27 24.19 -4.75
C ALA A 153 24.05 25.25 -5.53
N LYS A 154 25.37 25.13 -5.55
CA LYS A 154 26.17 26.02 -6.34
C LYS A 154 25.91 25.81 -7.82
N LEU A 155 25.62 26.89 -8.53
CA LEU A 155 25.52 26.87 -9.97
C LEU A 155 26.85 26.50 -10.63
N GLU A 156 26.79 25.86 -11.76
CA GLU A 156 27.98 25.58 -12.56
C GLU A 156 28.61 26.89 -13.07
N LYS A 157 29.93 26.87 -13.29
CA LYS A 157 30.68 28.08 -13.69
C LYS A 157 30.26 28.61 -15.08
N HIS A 158 29.75 27.76 -15.94
CA HIS A 158 29.38 28.14 -17.31
C HIS A 158 28.09 27.44 -17.76
N TYR A 159 27.13 28.24 -18.23
CA TYR A 159 25.94 27.77 -18.92
C TYR A 159 25.94 28.32 -20.34
N LYS A 160 25.68 27.45 -21.33
CA LYS A 160 25.58 27.90 -22.74
C LYS A 160 24.31 28.67 -23.01
N VAL A 161 23.22 28.32 -22.35
CA VAL A 161 21.90 28.95 -22.46
C VAL A 161 21.22 28.91 -21.11
N VAL A 162 20.57 30.00 -20.70
CA VAL A 162 19.73 30.09 -19.50
C VAL A 162 18.34 30.52 -19.93
N PHE A 163 17.33 29.72 -19.61
CA PHE A 163 15.93 30.09 -19.79
C PHE A 163 15.38 30.57 -18.46
N GLY A 164 14.85 31.79 -18.42
CA GLY A 164 14.16 32.35 -17.25
C GLY A 164 12.67 32.48 -17.56
N ASP A 165 11.83 31.81 -16.74
CA ASP A 165 10.39 32.01 -16.74
C ASP A 165 10.00 32.79 -15.49
N GLY A 166 9.21 33.85 -15.66
CA GLY A 166 8.79 34.73 -14.58
C GLY A 166 7.28 34.70 -14.38
N TYR A 167 6.87 34.34 -13.16
CA TYR A 167 5.48 34.43 -12.75
C TYR A 167 5.22 35.75 -12.02
N PHE A 168 4.36 36.60 -12.58
CA PHE A 168 3.97 37.86 -11.93
C PHE A 168 2.81 37.61 -10.97
N CYS A 169 3.11 37.60 -9.67
CA CYS A 169 2.09 37.68 -8.65
C CYS A 169 1.72 39.17 -8.41
N ASN A 170 0.48 39.54 -8.67
CA ASN A 170 -0.06 40.81 -8.17
C ASN A 170 -0.13 40.74 -6.64
N GLY A 171 0.93 41.16 -5.97
CA GLY A 171 0.98 41.27 -4.53
C GLY A 171 0.04 42.36 -4.04
N GLN A 172 -1.16 42.00 -3.59
CA GLN A 172 -1.93 42.90 -2.77
C GLN A 172 -1.16 43.14 -1.47
N LYS A 173 -0.61 44.32 -1.31
CA LYS A 173 -0.10 44.78 -0.02
C LYS A 173 -1.27 44.78 0.97
N ARG A 174 -1.28 43.83 1.89
CA ARG A 174 -2.14 43.92 3.08
C ARG A 174 -1.71 45.17 3.85
N LYS A 175 -2.64 46.15 3.99
CA LYS A 175 -2.54 47.27 4.93
C LYS A 175 -2.70 46.74 6.35
#